data_50566eae0c40a4065732dc93bd819dc3
#
_entry.id   50566eae0c40a4065732dc93bd819dc3
#
_cell.length_a   1.000
_cell.length_b   1.000
_cell.length_c   1.000
_cell.angle_alpha   90.00
_cell.angle_beta   90.00
_cell.angle_gamma   90.00
#
_symmetry.space_group_name_H-M   'P 1'
#
loop_
_entity.id
_entity.type
_entity.pdbx_description
1 polymer ?
#
loop_
_entity_poly.entity_id
_entity_poly.type
_entity_poly.pdbx_seq_one_letter_code
_entity_poly.pdbx_strand_id
1 'polypeptide(L)'
;DWNFATKRVALADTGAPPPDWQYAYRYPADCVRITEIMVPGVRNPTAAQRVSYEVGADSGGTGKLIYTDQEDAWLKYVGRITDVNMYDAIFAEALAWRLAAAINMALTGNADLGNNALNMYGRVILSAGSHSLNESQEPVMPESEFTSARLS
;
A
#
# COMPACT_ATOMS: atom_id res chain seq x y z
N ASP A 1 3.32 -1.94 4.47
CA ASP A 1 3.06 -2.50 3.12
C ASP A 1 4.36 -3.05 2.55
N TRP A 2 4.23 -4.05 1.69
CA TRP A 2 5.36 -4.62 0.98
C TRP A 2 5.56 -3.88 -0.34
N ASN A 3 6.79 -3.46 -0.64
CA ASN A 3 7.09 -2.66 -1.83
C ASN A 3 6.77 -3.40 -3.12
N PHE A 4 7.06 -4.70 -3.20
CA PHE A 4 6.75 -5.52 -4.36
C PHE A 4 5.25 -5.63 -4.68
N ALA A 5 4.38 -5.40 -3.69
CA ALA A 5 2.93 -5.43 -3.87
C ALA A 5 2.34 -4.04 -4.18
N THR A 6 3.15 -2.97 -4.15
CA THR A 6 2.71 -1.61 -4.43
C THR A 6 2.62 -1.37 -5.93
N LYS A 7 1.44 -1.04 -6.42
CA LYS A 7 1.15 -0.72 -7.82
C LYS A 7 0.71 0.72 -7.99
N ARG A 8 0.96 1.26 -9.19
CA ARG A 8 0.48 2.58 -9.61
C ARG A 8 -0.17 2.43 -10.97
N VAL A 9 -1.38 2.95 -11.13
CA VAL A 9 -2.15 2.87 -12.38
C VAL A 9 -2.93 4.16 -12.59
N ALA A 10 -3.02 4.60 -13.84
CA ALA A 10 -3.98 5.63 -14.22
C ALA A 10 -5.39 5.05 -14.11
N LEU A 11 -6.28 5.77 -13.48
CA LEU A 11 -7.67 5.34 -13.32
C LEU A 11 -8.47 5.63 -14.58
N ALA A 12 -9.37 4.71 -14.94
CA ALA A 12 -10.29 4.88 -16.05
C ALA A 12 -11.60 5.49 -15.56
N ASP A 13 -11.93 6.68 -16.06
CA ASP A 13 -13.18 7.36 -15.78
C ASP A 13 -14.37 6.55 -16.33
N THR A 14 -15.45 6.48 -15.59
CA THR A 14 -16.70 5.84 -15.98
C THR A 14 -17.71 6.83 -16.54
N GLY A 15 -17.48 8.14 -16.37
CA GLY A 15 -18.35 9.21 -16.86
C GLY A 15 -19.68 9.36 -16.12
N ALA A 16 -19.86 8.69 -14.99
CA ALA A 16 -21.11 8.70 -14.23
C ALA A 16 -20.85 8.88 -12.72
N PRO A 17 -20.32 10.03 -12.29
CA PRO A 17 -20.12 10.33 -10.87
C PRO A 17 -21.46 10.61 -10.18
N PRO A 18 -21.58 10.34 -8.85
CA PRO A 18 -22.69 10.84 -8.07
C PRO A 18 -22.64 12.37 -7.93
N PRO A 19 -23.74 13.03 -7.51
CA PRO A 19 -23.85 14.50 -7.53
C PRO A 19 -22.86 15.25 -6.64
N ASP A 20 -22.30 14.58 -5.65
CA ASP A 20 -21.36 15.12 -4.65
C ASP A 20 -19.88 14.95 -5.05
N TRP A 21 -19.60 14.27 -6.17
CA TRP A 21 -18.26 14.07 -6.70
C TRP A 21 -18.17 14.47 -8.18
N GLN A 22 -16.97 14.89 -8.62
CA GLN A 22 -16.76 15.30 -10.01
C GLN A 22 -16.43 14.14 -10.94
N TYR A 23 -15.75 13.12 -10.41
CA TYR A 23 -15.28 11.96 -11.20
C TYR A 23 -15.60 10.64 -10.50
N ALA A 24 -15.86 9.63 -11.31
CA ALA A 24 -16.06 8.24 -10.85
C ALA A 24 -15.16 7.31 -11.64
N TYR A 25 -14.22 6.71 -10.97
CA TYR A 25 -13.22 5.83 -11.59
C TYR A 25 -13.48 4.36 -11.26
N ARG A 26 -13.07 3.50 -12.20
CA ARG A 26 -13.17 2.05 -12.00
C ARG A 26 -12.15 1.56 -10.99
N TYR A 27 -12.62 0.81 -9.98
CA TYR A 27 -11.76 0.17 -8.98
C TYR A 27 -10.99 -0.99 -9.62
N PRO A 28 -9.64 -1.06 -9.52
CA PRO A 28 -8.86 -2.15 -10.10
C PRO A 28 -9.24 -3.51 -9.50
N ALA A 29 -9.42 -4.53 -10.34
CA ALA A 29 -9.86 -5.85 -9.92
C ALA A 29 -8.88 -6.58 -8.99
N ASP A 30 -7.59 -6.26 -9.09
CA ASP A 30 -6.53 -6.80 -8.25
C ASP A 30 -6.20 -5.93 -7.02
N CYS A 31 -6.93 -4.83 -6.82
CA CYS A 31 -6.71 -3.94 -5.69
C CYS A 31 -7.18 -4.59 -4.39
N VAL A 32 -6.25 -4.78 -3.46
CA VAL A 32 -6.51 -5.25 -2.10
C VAL A 32 -6.82 -4.07 -1.18
N ARG A 33 -6.04 -2.98 -1.31
CA ARG A 33 -6.19 -1.78 -0.49
C ARG A 33 -5.64 -0.57 -1.22
N ILE A 34 -6.42 0.50 -1.23
CA ILE A 34 -5.97 1.82 -1.71
C ILE A 34 -4.98 2.41 -0.69
N THR A 35 -3.89 2.95 -1.19
CA THR A 35 -2.92 3.71 -0.39
C THR A 35 -3.18 5.20 -0.50
N GLU A 36 -3.25 5.71 -1.73
CA GLU A 36 -3.52 7.12 -2.00
C GLU A 36 -3.96 7.34 -3.45
N ILE A 37 -4.67 8.45 -3.69
CA ILE A 37 -4.86 9.00 -5.03
C ILE A 37 -3.73 9.99 -5.27
N MET A 38 -3.03 9.82 -6.39
CA MET A 38 -1.89 10.63 -6.78
C MET A 38 -2.34 11.69 -7.79
N VAL A 39 -1.86 12.91 -7.60
CA VAL A 39 -1.98 13.99 -8.57
C VAL A 39 -0.79 13.90 -9.53
N PRO A 40 -1.00 13.96 -10.86
CA PRO A 40 0.10 13.98 -11.82
C PRO A 40 1.12 15.09 -11.50
N GLY A 41 2.40 14.72 -11.45
CA GLY A 41 3.49 15.67 -11.19
C GLY A 41 3.78 15.95 -9.70
N VAL A 42 2.95 15.49 -8.78
CA VAL A 42 3.20 15.63 -7.32
C VAL A 42 3.78 14.33 -6.79
N ARG A 43 5.02 14.42 -6.25
CA ARG A 43 5.73 13.26 -5.70
C ARG A 43 5.57 13.22 -4.19
N ASN A 44 5.30 12.89 -3.28
CA ASN A 44 5.15 13.00 -1.82
C ASN A 44 4.22 14.16 -1.42
N PRO A 45 2.92 14.02 -1.62
CA PRO A 45 1.98 15.09 -1.27
C PRO A 45 1.98 15.35 0.24
N THR A 46 1.99 16.62 0.62
CA THR A 46 1.74 17.05 2.01
C THR A 46 0.32 16.68 2.42
N ALA A 47 0.02 16.72 3.71
CA ALA A 47 -1.34 16.44 4.20
C ALA A 47 -2.42 17.32 3.54
N ALA A 48 -2.08 18.57 3.23
CA ALA A 48 -2.98 19.52 2.54
C ALA A 48 -3.16 19.24 1.03
N GLN A 49 -2.23 18.51 0.43
CA GLN A 49 -2.25 18.13 -1.00
C GLN A 49 -2.82 16.73 -1.23
N ARG A 50 -3.20 16.03 -0.18
CA ARG A 50 -3.84 14.72 -0.31
C ARG A 50 -5.23 14.86 -0.88
N VAL A 51 -5.50 14.07 -1.89
CA VAL A 51 -6.79 14.05 -2.58
C VAL A 51 -7.77 13.20 -1.78
N SER A 52 -8.94 13.77 -1.51
CA SER A 52 -10.05 13.04 -0.89
C SER A 52 -10.66 12.08 -1.89
N TYR A 53 -11.08 10.92 -1.41
CA TYR A 53 -11.79 9.93 -2.20
C TYR A 53 -12.75 9.12 -1.35
N GLU A 54 -13.74 8.54 -2.01
CA GLU A 54 -14.68 7.58 -1.43
C GLU A 54 -14.75 6.34 -2.32
N VAL A 55 -15.00 5.18 -1.71
CA VAL A 55 -15.22 3.94 -2.44
C VAL A 55 -16.68 3.55 -2.30
N GLY A 56 -17.38 3.50 -3.42
CA GLY A 56 -18.77 3.09 -3.49
C GLY A 56 -18.98 1.89 -4.41
N ALA A 57 -20.23 1.47 -4.55
CA ALA A 57 -20.66 0.49 -5.53
C ALA A 57 -21.14 1.20 -6.80
N ASP A 58 -21.00 0.53 -7.94
CA ASP A 58 -21.67 1.00 -9.17
C ASP A 58 -23.20 0.90 -9.04
N SER A 59 -23.93 1.56 -9.92
CA SER A 59 -25.40 1.56 -9.93
C SER A 59 -26.01 0.16 -10.11
N GLY A 60 -25.26 -0.76 -10.67
CA GLY A 60 -25.66 -2.17 -10.84
C GLY A 60 -25.30 -3.07 -9.67
N GLY A 61 -24.55 -2.56 -8.68
CA GLY A 61 -24.08 -3.35 -7.52
C GLY A 61 -23.07 -4.46 -7.86
N THR A 62 -22.50 -4.43 -9.06
CA THR A 62 -21.62 -5.49 -9.59
C THR A 62 -20.13 -5.15 -9.47
N GLY A 63 -19.80 -3.87 -9.26
CA GLY A 63 -18.42 -3.37 -9.17
C GLY A 63 -18.24 -2.30 -8.13
N LYS A 64 -16.98 -2.05 -7.78
CA LYS A 64 -16.59 -0.92 -6.93
C LYS A 64 -16.13 0.23 -7.81
N LEU A 65 -16.45 1.44 -7.38
CA LEU A 65 -16.00 2.69 -7.97
C LEU A 65 -15.22 3.50 -6.93
N ILE A 66 -14.36 4.37 -7.43
CA ILE A 66 -13.64 5.36 -6.64
C ILE A 66 -14.16 6.72 -7.06
N TYR A 67 -14.71 7.47 -6.12
CA TYR A 67 -15.19 8.83 -6.32
C TYR A 67 -14.17 9.82 -5.83
N THR A 68 -13.90 10.86 -6.59
CA THR A 68 -12.94 11.91 -6.25
C THR A 68 -13.20 13.16 -7.09
N ASP A 69 -12.66 14.31 -6.67
CA ASP A 69 -12.69 15.55 -7.47
C ASP A 69 -11.42 15.75 -8.32
N GLN A 70 -10.52 14.74 -8.32
CA GLN A 70 -9.29 14.80 -9.09
C GLN A 70 -9.49 14.28 -10.51
N GLU A 71 -9.26 15.16 -11.51
CA GLU A 71 -9.17 14.79 -12.92
C GLU A 71 -7.88 14.00 -13.19
N ASP A 72 -7.93 13.08 -14.17
CA ASP A 72 -6.78 12.24 -14.57
C ASP A 72 -6.07 11.56 -13.39
N ALA A 73 -6.86 11.08 -12.44
CA ALA A 73 -6.35 10.52 -11.20
C ALA A 73 -5.51 9.26 -11.41
N TRP A 74 -4.41 9.18 -10.69
CA TRP A 74 -3.60 7.97 -10.56
C TRP A 74 -3.82 7.34 -9.20
N LEU A 75 -3.92 6.03 -9.16
CA LEU A 75 -4.07 5.27 -7.93
C LEU A 75 -2.77 4.59 -7.55
N LYS A 76 -2.34 4.79 -6.31
CA LYS A 76 -1.33 3.97 -5.64
C LYS A 76 -2.05 3.02 -4.70
N TYR A 77 -1.82 1.73 -4.84
CA TYR A 77 -2.53 0.70 -4.10
C TYR A 77 -1.68 -0.54 -3.86
N VAL A 78 -2.08 -1.33 -2.89
CA VAL A 78 -1.55 -2.68 -2.68
C VAL A 78 -2.34 -3.63 -3.58
N GLY A 79 -1.63 -4.20 -4.56
CA GLY A 79 -2.20 -5.17 -5.50
C GLY A 79 -2.07 -6.60 -5.00
N ARG A 80 -2.98 -7.46 -5.45
CA ARG A 80 -2.86 -8.90 -5.26
C ARG A 80 -1.73 -9.42 -6.14
N ILE A 81 -0.72 -10.01 -5.54
CA ILE A 81 0.40 -10.64 -6.23
C ILE A 81 0.21 -12.15 -6.18
N THR A 82 0.13 -12.78 -7.35
CA THR A 82 -0.05 -14.23 -7.52
C THR A 82 1.22 -14.93 -7.98
N ASP A 83 2.17 -14.18 -8.55
CA ASP A 83 3.46 -14.70 -8.94
C ASP A 83 4.40 -14.73 -7.73
N VAL A 84 4.76 -15.93 -7.29
CA VAL A 84 5.65 -16.15 -6.13
C VAL A 84 7.08 -15.67 -6.37
N ASN A 85 7.50 -15.52 -7.63
CA ASN A 85 8.84 -14.99 -7.96
C ASN A 85 8.97 -13.49 -7.66
N MET A 86 7.85 -12.80 -7.45
CA MET A 86 7.82 -11.39 -7.04
C MET A 86 8.00 -11.21 -5.54
N TYR A 87 7.96 -12.28 -4.75
CA TYR A 87 8.03 -12.17 -3.30
C TYR A 87 9.46 -11.88 -2.84
N ASP A 88 9.62 -10.87 -2.00
CA ASP A 88 10.87 -10.61 -1.31
C ASP A 88 11.21 -11.76 -0.37
N ALA A 89 12.50 -12.04 -0.20
CA ALA A 89 12.98 -13.11 0.67
C ALA A 89 12.47 -12.95 2.11
N ILE A 90 12.43 -11.72 2.62
CA ILE A 90 11.91 -11.41 3.97
C ILE A 90 10.40 -11.68 4.06
N PHE A 91 9.63 -11.38 2.99
CA PHE A 91 8.23 -11.73 2.94
C PHE A 91 8.02 -13.25 2.98
N ALA A 92 8.80 -14.00 2.19
CA ALA A 92 8.71 -15.46 2.15
C ALA A 92 9.02 -16.06 3.53
N GLU A 93 10.04 -15.55 4.25
CA GLU A 93 10.35 -15.95 5.62
C GLU A 93 9.21 -15.62 6.59
N ALA A 94 8.68 -14.40 6.55
CA ALA A 94 7.53 -14.00 7.38
C ALA A 94 6.32 -14.90 7.14
N LEU A 95 6.02 -15.21 5.88
CA LEU A 95 4.93 -16.10 5.49
C LEU A 95 5.13 -17.52 6.04
N ALA A 96 6.36 -18.05 5.96
CA ALA A 96 6.69 -19.37 6.49
C ALA A 96 6.44 -19.44 8.01
N TRP A 97 6.89 -18.45 8.78
CA TRP A 97 6.64 -18.40 10.22
C TRP A 97 5.15 -18.24 10.55
N ARG A 98 4.42 -17.44 9.78
CA ARG A 98 2.98 -17.26 9.97
C ARG A 98 2.20 -18.54 9.68
N LEU A 99 2.57 -19.27 8.63
CA LEU A 99 1.99 -20.56 8.29
C LEU A 99 2.33 -21.61 9.36
N ALA A 100 3.58 -21.69 9.79
CA ALA A 100 4.00 -22.60 10.87
C ALA A 100 3.16 -22.40 12.13
N ALA A 101 2.92 -21.15 12.53
CA ALA A 101 2.07 -20.84 13.67
C ALA A 101 0.61 -21.29 13.47
N ALA A 102 0.08 -21.13 12.24
CA ALA A 102 -1.31 -21.48 11.95
C ALA A 102 -1.56 -22.99 11.94
N ILE A 103 -0.61 -23.78 11.44
CA ILE A 103 -0.75 -25.24 11.31
C ILE A 103 -0.23 -26.01 12.54
N ASN A 104 0.49 -25.33 13.43
CA ASN A 104 1.19 -25.97 14.57
C ASN A 104 0.26 -26.83 15.44
N MET A 105 -0.88 -26.30 15.86
CA MET A 105 -1.80 -27.01 16.74
C MET A 105 -2.33 -28.31 16.13
N ALA A 106 -2.63 -28.28 14.80
CA ALA A 106 -3.11 -29.45 14.10
C ALA A 106 -2.04 -30.53 13.92
N LEU A 107 -0.75 -30.13 13.78
CA LEU A 107 0.35 -31.06 13.56
C LEU A 107 1.03 -31.55 14.82
N THR A 108 1.21 -30.70 15.82
CA THR A 108 2.02 -31.02 17.00
C THR A 108 1.26 -31.06 18.31
N GLY A 109 0.10 -30.41 18.39
CA GLY A 109 -0.64 -30.20 19.64
C GLY A 109 0.09 -29.34 20.67
N ASN A 110 1.24 -28.72 20.31
CA ASN A 110 2.10 -27.99 21.23
C ASN A 110 1.95 -26.47 21.04
N ALA A 111 1.31 -25.82 22.03
CA ALA A 111 1.07 -24.37 22.00
C ALA A 111 2.37 -23.54 22.02
N ASP A 112 3.43 -24.01 22.70
CA ASP A 112 4.67 -23.25 22.84
C ASP A 112 5.41 -23.11 21.50
N LEU A 113 5.36 -24.13 20.65
CA LEU A 113 5.91 -24.05 19.30
C LEU A 113 5.15 -23.02 18.44
N GLY A 114 3.83 -22.95 18.59
CA GLY A 114 3.00 -21.95 17.92
C GLY A 114 3.33 -20.52 18.36
N ASN A 115 3.48 -20.31 19.67
CA ASN A 115 3.87 -19.02 20.22
C ASN A 115 5.29 -18.61 19.78
N ASN A 116 6.23 -19.55 19.74
CA ASN A 116 7.57 -19.29 19.22
C ASN A 116 7.54 -18.87 17.74
N ALA A 117 6.78 -19.56 16.91
CA ALA A 117 6.62 -19.21 15.51
C ALA A 117 6.00 -17.79 15.32
N LEU A 118 5.01 -17.40 16.15
CA LEU A 118 4.46 -16.04 16.14
C LEU A 118 5.50 -15.00 16.58
N ASN A 119 6.32 -15.29 17.56
CA ASN A 119 7.39 -14.39 17.99
C ASN A 119 8.44 -14.20 16.89
N MET A 120 8.81 -15.27 16.16
CA MET A 120 9.73 -15.18 15.03
C MET A 120 9.11 -14.37 13.88
N TYR A 121 7.83 -14.61 13.55
CA TYR A 121 7.09 -13.79 12.61
C TYR A 121 7.15 -12.30 12.97
N GLY A 122 6.88 -11.95 14.24
CA GLY A 122 6.94 -10.55 14.71
C GLY A 122 8.33 -9.91 14.52
N ARG A 123 9.40 -10.64 14.78
CA ARG A 123 10.79 -10.16 14.57
C ARG A 123 11.09 -9.91 13.09
N VAL A 124 10.68 -10.83 12.22
CA VAL A 124 10.88 -10.69 10.76
C VAL A 124 10.10 -9.48 10.23
N ILE A 125 8.86 -9.26 10.67
CA ILE A 125 8.06 -8.09 10.27
C ILE A 125 8.71 -6.77 10.69
N LEU A 126 9.28 -6.70 11.89
CA LEU A 126 10.01 -5.50 12.35
C LEU A 126 11.25 -5.23 11.48
N SER A 127 12.01 -6.27 11.15
CA SER A 127 13.17 -6.17 10.25
C SER A 127 12.75 -5.74 8.84
N ALA A 128 11.64 -6.27 8.32
CA ALA A 128 11.12 -5.92 7.01
C ALA A 128 10.79 -4.42 6.88
N GLY A 129 10.30 -3.78 7.96
CA GLY A 129 10.06 -2.34 7.98
C GLY A 129 11.32 -1.52 7.67
N SER A 130 12.46 -1.90 8.25
CA SER A 130 13.75 -1.23 8.02
C SER A 130 14.25 -1.44 6.59
N HIS A 131 14.08 -2.63 6.00
CA HIS A 131 14.46 -2.91 4.62
C HIS A 131 13.61 -2.13 3.62
N SER A 132 12.31 -2.05 3.84
CA SER A 132 11.38 -1.29 2.98
C SER A 132 11.72 0.20 2.93
N LEU A 133 12.21 0.78 4.02
CA LEU A 133 12.68 2.18 4.05
C LEU A 133 13.95 2.39 3.22
N ASN A 134 14.83 1.39 3.14
CA ASN A 134 16.07 1.48 2.37
C ASN A 134 15.86 1.35 0.85
N GLU A 135 14.73 0.78 0.42
CA GLU A 135 14.38 0.67 -1.00
C GLU A 135 13.73 1.95 -1.57
N SER A 136 13.35 2.89 -0.70
CA SER A 136 12.81 4.19 -1.10
C SER A 136 13.80 5.29 -0.73
N GLN A 137 14.41 5.93 -1.75
CA GLN A 137 15.24 7.10 -1.54
C GLN A 137 14.34 8.33 -1.44
N GLU A 138 14.15 8.87 -0.24
CA GLU A 138 13.49 10.16 -0.09
C GLU A 138 14.38 11.27 -0.68
N PRO A 139 13.79 12.24 -1.42
CA PRO A 139 14.55 13.40 -1.84
C PRO A 139 15.07 14.12 -0.59
N VAL A 140 16.38 14.35 -0.54
CA VAL A 140 17.01 15.17 0.51
C VAL A 140 16.27 16.51 0.51
N MET A 141 15.63 16.87 1.62
CA MET A 141 15.05 18.21 1.76
C MET A 141 16.19 19.22 1.54
N PRO A 142 16.02 20.24 0.70
CA PRO A 142 17.00 21.30 0.59
C PRO A 142 17.22 21.86 2.00
N GLU A 143 18.49 22.06 2.37
CA GLU A 143 18.86 22.69 3.63
C GLU A 143 18.04 23.97 3.77
N SER A 144 17.40 24.17 4.93
CA SER A 144 16.63 25.37 5.15
C SER A 144 17.56 26.59 4.98
N GLU A 145 17.06 27.68 4.38
CA GLU A 145 17.82 28.93 4.18
C GLU A 145 18.49 29.43 5.49
N PHE A 146 17.96 29.02 6.64
CA PHE A 146 18.52 29.31 7.96
C PHE A 146 19.82 28.53 8.27
N THR A 147 20.04 27.34 7.67
CA THR A 147 21.30 26.60 7.84
C THR A 147 22.39 27.15 6.92
N SER A 148 22.07 27.58 5.73
CA SER A 148 23.03 28.21 4.82
C SER A 148 23.48 29.61 5.27
N ALA A 149 22.61 30.38 5.93
CA ALA A 149 22.96 31.69 6.50
C ALA A 149 23.90 31.63 7.70
N ARG A 150 24.10 30.45 8.30
CA ARG A 150 25.01 30.27 9.47
C ARG A 150 26.42 29.88 9.07
N LEU A 151 26.65 29.53 7.82
CA LEU A 151 27.94 29.11 7.26
C LEU A 151 28.56 30.14 6.32
N SER A 152 27.93 31.29 6.13
CA SER A 152 28.45 32.49 5.47
C SER A 152 28.88 33.53 6.52
#